data_513cd90e53af69d05ea4226643483711
#
_entry.id   513cd90e53af69d05ea4226643483711
#
_cell.length_a   1.000
_cell.length_b   1.000
_cell.length_c   1.000
_cell.angle_alpha   90.00
_cell.angle_beta   90.00
_cell.angle_gamma   90.00
#
_symmetry.space_group_name_H-M   'P 1'
#
loop_
_entity.id
_entity.type
_entity.pdbx_description
1 polymer ?
#
loop_
_entity_poly.entity_id
_entity_poly.type
_entity_poly.pdbx_seq_one_letter_code
_entity_poly.pdbx_strand_id
1 'polypeptide(L)'
;MKFAIPLAEGVLCAHFGHCQQFAIIETEDGQVKDKELHTPPPHEPGVLPNWLAELGVSVVIAGGMGRRALGLFSEKGIQVTVGAPSSPPEALVEQYLKGTLIEGQNICDH
;
A
#
# COMPACT_ATOMS: atom_id res chain seq x y z
N MET A 1 9.26 -8.48 -6.25
CA MET A 1 8.08 -8.21 -5.44
C MET A 1 7.68 -6.75 -5.62
N LYS A 2 6.43 -6.48 -5.81
CA LYS A 2 5.98 -5.10 -6.09
C LYS A 2 5.03 -4.63 -4.99
N PHE A 3 5.33 -3.45 -4.42
CA PHE A 3 4.60 -2.87 -3.31
C PHE A 3 3.84 -1.63 -3.75
N ALA A 4 2.69 -1.38 -3.13
CA ALA A 4 1.96 -0.13 -3.29
C ALA A 4 1.76 0.51 -1.92
N ILE A 5 2.11 1.79 -1.80
CA ILE A 5 1.99 2.55 -0.57
C ILE A 5 1.22 3.84 -0.88
N PRO A 6 0.03 4.04 -0.29
CA PRO A 6 -0.73 5.28 -0.48
C PRO A 6 -0.04 6.43 0.23
N LEU A 7 0.13 7.56 -0.48
CA LEU A 7 0.86 8.71 0.03
C LEU A 7 0.01 9.96 0.12
N ALA A 8 0.27 10.73 1.15
CA ALA A 8 -0.14 12.13 1.27
C ALA A 8 1.09 12.91 1.72
N GLU A 9 1.44 13.94 0.97
CA GLU A 9 2.61 14.78 1.27
C GLU A 9 3.92 13.99 1.38
N GLY A 10 4.07 12.97 0.56
CA GLY A 10 5.31 12.20 0.46
C GLY A 10 5.51 11.08 1.47
N VAL A 11 4.57 10.93 2.42
CA VAL A 11 4.62 9.85 3.42
C VAL A 11 3.32 9.06 3.40
N LEU A 12 3.34 7.91 4.08
CA LEU A 12 2.16 7.05 4.14
C LEU A 12 0.93 7.83 4.60
N CYS A 13 -0.13 7.73 3.82
CA CYS A 13 -1.42 8.33 4.16
C CYS A 13 -2.15 7.45 5.18
N ALA A 14 -2.67 8.06 6.25
CA ALA A 14 -3.34 7.31 7.32
C ALA A 14 -4.61 6.60 6.85
N HIS A 15 -5.32 7.17 5.86
CA HIS A 15 -6.58 6.61 5.36
C HIS A 15 -6.44 6.26 3.89
N PHE A 16 -6.57 4.98 3.56
CA PHE A 16 -6.32 4.46 2.21
C PHE A 16 -7.10 5.21 1.13
N GLY A 17 -8.36 5.53 1.36
CA GLY A 17 -9.22 6.18 0.37
C GLY A 17 -8.97 7.68 0.18
N HIS A 18 -8.08 8.28 0.93
CA HIS A 18 -7.82 9.73 0.92
C HIS A 18 -6.40 10.08 0.48
N CYS A 19 -5.71 9.17 -0.18
CA CYS A 19 -4.35 9.39 -0.62
C CYS A 19 -4.30 10.25 -1.86
N GLN A 20 -3.18 10.99 -2.01
CA GLN A 20 -2.93 11.85 -3.16
C GLN A 20 -2.22 11.11 -4.29
N GLN A 21 -1.32 10.20 -3.93
CA GLN A 21 -0.53 9.42 -4.87
C GLN A 21 -0.28 8.03 -4.29
N PHE A 22 0.18 7.13 -5.16
CA PHE A 22 0.69 5.83 -4.73
C PHE A 22 2.15 5.71 -5.13
N ALA A 23 2.99 5.26 -4.21
CA ALA A 23 4.33 4.83 -4.54
C ALA A 23 4.26 3.36 -4.94
N ILE A 24 4.72 3.05 -6.13
CA ILE A 24 4.83 1.67 -6.61
C ILE A 24 6.31 1.33 -6.58
N ILE A 25 6.68 0.43 -5.68
CA ILE A 25 8.09 0.09 -5.43
C ILE A 25 8.32 -1.37 -5.81
N GLU A 26 9.25 -1.58 -6.73
CA GLU A 26 9.66 -2.92 -7.11
C GLU A 26 10.93 -3.30 -6.38
N THR A 27 10.96 -4.53 -5.85
CA THR A 27 12.13 -5.04 -5.13
C THR A 27 12.63 -6.32 -5.78
N GLU A 28 13.95 -6.56 -5.65
CA GLU A 28 14.59 -7.77 -6.12
C GLU A 28 15.69 -8.13 -5.13
N ASP A 29 15.74 -9.39 -4.73
CA ASP A 29 16.75 -9.91 -3.79
C ASP A 29 16.80 -9.10 -2.47
N GLY A 30 15.64 -8.67 -1.98
CA GLY A 30 15.53 -7.94 -0.72
C GLY A 30 15.94 -6.48 -0.80
N GLN A 31 16.07 -5.93 -2.00
CA GLN A 31 16.46 -4.52 -2.19
C GLN A 31 15.51 -3.80 -3.11
N VAL A 32 15.34 -2.50 -2.88
CA VAL A 32 14.54 -1.63 -3.75
C VAL A 32 15.26 -1.51 -5.09
N LYS A 33 14.56 -1.90 -6.17
CA LYS A 33 15.07 -1.86 -7.51
C LYS A 33 14.56 -0.64 -8.27
N ASP A 34 13.29 -0.28 -8.09
CA ASP A 34 12.65 0.81 -8.82
C ASP A 34 11.55 1.42 -7.96
N LYS A 35 11.26 2.69 -8.21
CA LYS A 35 10.18 3.42 -7.54
C LYS A 35 9.52 4.34 -8.53
N GLU A 36 8.19 4.25 -8.62
CA GLU A 36 7.39 5.15 -9.44
C GLU A 36 6.29 5.76 -8.57
N LEU A 37 5.92 7.00 -8.88
CA LEU A 37 4.79 7.66 -8.24
C LEU A 37 3.65 7.73 -9.25
N HIS A 38 2.48 7.25 -8.83
CA HIS A 38 1.29 7.23 -9.68
C HIS A 38 0.15 8.00 -9.03
N THR A 39 -0.58 8.76 -9.83
CA THR A 39 -1.82 9.38 -9.38
C THR A 39 -2.92 8.34 -9.55
N PRO A 40 -3.66 7.99 -8.48
CA PRO A 40 -4.71 7.00 -8.62
C PRO A 40 -5.87 7.49 -9.47
N PRO A 41 -6.63 6.58 -10.08
CA PRO A 41 -7.84 6.96 -10.80
C PRO A 41 -8.89 7.51 -9.84
N PRO A 42 -9.98 8.12 -10.36
CA PRO A 42 -11.06 8.60 -9.50
C PRO A 42 -11.54 7.52 -8.55
N HIS A 43 -11.77 7.90 -7.30
CA HIS A 43 -12.12 6.94 -6.25
C HIS A 43 -13.55 6.43 -6.43
N GLU A 44 -13.66 5.17 -6.79
CA GLU A 44 -14.93 4.45 -6.88
C GLU A 44 -14.74 3.06 -6.26
N PRO A 45 -15.81 2.43 -5.74
CA PRO A 45 -15.69 1.10 -5.15
C PRO A 45 -15.08 0.09 -6.13
N GLY A 46 -14.05 -0.60 -5.69
CA GLY A 46 -13.40 -1.65 -6.47
C GLY A 46 -12.37 -1.16 -7.50
N VAL A 47 -12.26 0.15 -7.73
CA VAL A 47 -11.32 0.68 -8.73
C VAL A 47 -9.87 0.50 -8.29
N LEU A 48 -9.54 0.86 -7.05
CA LEU A 48 -8.15 0.79 -6.58
C LEU A 48 -7.62 -0.65 -6.54
N PRO A 49 -8.36 -1.65 -6.03
CA PRO A 49 -7.87 -3.03 -6.11
C PRO A 49 -7.63 -3.51 -7.53
N ASN A 50 -8.53 -3.21 -8.47
CA ASN A 50 -8.35 -3.59 -9.87
C ASN A 50 -7.14 -2.89 -10.49
N TRP A 51 -7.01 -1.58 -10.26
CA TRP A 51 -5.90 -0.79 -10.80
C TRP A 51 -4.55 -1.30 -10.30
N LEU A 52 -4.43 -1.54 -8.99
CA LEU A 52 -3.18 -2.04 -8.42
C LEU A 52 -2.87 -3.47 -8.90
N ALA A 53 -3.89 -4.31 -9.08
CA ALA A 53 -3.70 -5.64 -9.64
C ALA A 53 -3.16 -5.56 -11.07
N GLU A 54 -3.68 -4.64 -11.88
CA GLU A 54 -3.19 -4.43 -13.24
C GLU A 54 -1.72 -3.98 -13.27
N LEU A 55 -1.29 -3.23 -12.26
CA LEU A 55 0.10 -2.80 -12.13
C LEU A 55 1.03 -3.93 -11.66
N GLY A 56 0.48 -5.07 -11.29
CA GLY A 56 1.27 -6.21 -10.81
C GLY A 56 1.66 -6.13 -9.34
N VAL A 57 0.95 -5.32 -8.55
CA VAL A 57 1.21 -5.19 -7.12
C VAL A 57 0.89 -6.47 -6.39
N SER A 58 1.77 -6.91 -5.50
CA SER A 58 1.58 -8.09 -4.67
C SER A 58 1.33 -7.78 -3.20
N VAL A 59 1.79 -6.62 -2.72
CA VAL A 59 1.64 -6.21 -1.33
C VAL A 59 1.26 -4.73 -1.26
N VAL A 60 0.28 -4.41 -0.42
CA VAL A 60 -0.09 -3.03 -0.08
C VAL A 60 0.30 -2.78 1.37
N ILE A 61 0.99 -1.68 1.63
CA ILE A 61 1.32 -1.25 3.00
C ILE A 61 0.49 0.01 3.27
N ALA A 62 -0.36 -0.03 4.28
CA ALA A 62 -1.31 1.04 4.58
C ALA A 62 -1.38 1.33 6.07
N GLY A 63 -1.80 2.54 6.42
CA GLY A 63 -2.09 2.90 7.81
C GLY A 63 -3.43 2.34 8.23
N GLY A 64 -4.47 2.56 7.42
CA GLY A 64 -5.78 2.02 7.68
C GLY A 64 -6.51 1.73 6.38
N MET A 65 -7.38 0.72 6.41
CA MET A 65 -8.15 0.32 5.24
C MET A 65 -9.46 -0.31 5.69
N GLY A 66 -10.57 0.07 5.05
CA GLY A 66 -11.88 -0.47 5.36
C GLY A 66 -12.00 -1.96 5.01
N ARG A 67 -12.91 -2.66 5.67
CA ARG A 67 -13.10 -4.11 5.48
C ARG A 67 -13.44 -4.48 4.04
N ARG A 68 -14.23 -3.66 3.36
CA ARG A 68 -14.60 -3.93 1.98
C ARG A 68 -13.37 -3.92 1.06
N ALA A 69 -12.51 -2.92 1.23
CA ALA A 69 -11.28 -2.84 0.46
C ALA A 69 -10.36 -4.02 0.75
N LEU A 70 -10.22 -4.40 2.02
CA LEU A 70 -9.43 -5.56 2.42
C LEU A 70 -9.93 -6.83 1.73
N GLY A 71 -11.25 -7.04 1.69
CA GLY A 71 -11.85 -8.18 1.00
C GLY A 71 -11.56 -8.19 -0.50
N LEU A 72 -11.65 -7.03 -1.13
CA LEU A 72 -11.40 -6.91 -2.57
C LEU A 72 -9.94 -7.20 -2.91
N PHE A 73 -8.99 -6.73 -2.11
CA PHE A 73 -7.59 -7.06 -2.30
C PHE A 73 -7.33 -8.56 -2.10
N SER A 74 -7.96 -9.15 -1.09
CA SER A 74 -7.84 -10.58 -0.84
C SER A 74 -8.31 -11.41 -2.04
N GLU A 75 -9.42 -11.02 -2.65
CA GLU A 75 -9.94 -11.69 -3.84
C GLU A 75 -8.96 -11.63 -5.01
N LYS A 76 -8.12 -10.61 -5.07
CA LYS A 76 -7.13 -10.45 -6.12
C LYS A 76 -5.78 -11.07 -5.78
N GLY A 77 -5.68 -11.71 -4.62
CA GLY A 77 -4.43 -12.30 -4.17
C GLY A 77 -3.39 -11.29 -3.72
N ILE A 78 -3.81 -10.07 -3.41
CA ILE A 78 -2.91 -9.01 -2.94
C ILE A 78 -2.92 -9.01 -1.41
N GLN A 79 -1.74 -9.11 -0.81
CA GLN A 79 -1.58 -9.06 0.63
C GLN A 79 -1.62 -7.61 1.12
N VAL A 80 -2.29 -7.36 2.23
CA VAL A 80 -2.38 -6.02 2.82
C VAL A 80 -1.83 -6.03 4.23
N THR A 81 -0.94 -5.06 4.52
CA THR A 81 -0.42 -4.81 5.86
C THR A 81 -0.99 -3.47 6.32
N VAL A 82 -1.64 -3.45 7.49
CA VAL A 82 -2.26 -2.24 8.05
C VAL A 82 -1.57 -1.81 9.32
N GLY A 83 -1.84 -0.56 9.75
CA GLY A 83 -1.29 -0.02 10.98
C GLY A 83 0.16 0.42 10.87
N ALA A 84 0.67 0.59 9.65
CA ALA A 84 2.02 1.10 9.45
C ALA A 84 2.10 2.58 9.81
N PRO A 85 3.27 3.06 10.30
CA PRO A 85 3.43 4.47 10.65
C PRO A 85 3.53 5.37 9.43
N SER A 86 3.28 6.67 9.62
CA SER A 86 3.41 7.68 8.55
C SER A 86 4.88 7.95 8.28
N SER A 87 5.49 7.11 7.49
CA SER A 87 6.91 7.14 7.13
C SER A 87 7.08 7.19 5.62
N PRO A 88 8.27 7.54 5.11
CA PRO A 88 8.53 7.47 3.67
C PRO A 88 8.35 6.05 3.15
N PRO A 89 7.86 5.90 1.91
CA PRO A 89 7.54 4.57 1.38
C PRO A 89 8.74 3.64 1.29
N GLU A 90 9.92 4.14 0.98
CA GLU A 90 11.13 3.31 0.90
C GLU A 90 11.46 2.69 2.26
N ALA A 91 11.31 3.48 3.33
CA ALA A 91 11.59 3.00 4.69
C ALA A 91 10.63 1.88 5.07
N LEU A 92 9.34 2.02 4.70
CA LEU A 92 8.33 0.99 5.00
C LEU A 92 8.62 -0.31 4.25
N VAL A 93 9.01 -0.22 2.98
CA VAL A 93 9.35 -1.39 2.19
C VAL A 93 10.58 -2.10 2.76
N GLU A 94 11.61 -1.35 3.12
CA GLU A 94 12.81 -1.92 3.73
C GLU A 94 12.49 -2.63 5.03
N GLN A 95 11.67 -2.03 5.88
CA GLN A 95 11.25 -2.65 7.14
C GLN A 95 10.45 -3.92 6.89
N TYR A 96 9.56 -3.92 5.90
CA TYR A 96 8.81 -5.11 5.54
C TYR A 96 9.74 -6.24 5.12
N LEU A 97 10.71 -5.95 4.25
CA LEU A 97 11.65 -6.95 3.76
C LEU A 97 12.55 -7.52 4.86
N LYS A 98 12.88 -6.70 5.85
CA LYS A 98 13.70 -7.12 6.99
C LYS A 98 12.88 -7.80 8.09
N GLY A 99 11.56 -7.79 7.97
CA GLY A 99 10.68 -8.32 9.01
C GLY A 99 10.56 -7.44 10.25
N THR A 100 10.90 -6.16 10.13
CA THR A 100 10.89 -5.21 11.26
C THR A 100 9.77 -4.18 11.16
N LEU A 101 8.92 -4.26 10.13
CA LEU A 101 7.81 -3.32 9.97
C LEU A 101 6.83 -3.47 11.14
N ILE A 102 6.55 -2.33 11.77
CA ILE A 102 5.57 -2.29 12.86
C ILE A 102 4.18 -2.28 12.25
N GLU A 103 3.38 -3.27 12.61
CA GLU A 103 1.98 -3.36 12.25
C GLU A 103 1.16 -2.99 13.46
N GLY A 104 0.31 -1.99 13.31
CA GLY A 104 -0.54 -1.54 14.38
C GLY A 104 -2.00 -1.83 14.12
N GLN A 105 -2.84 -1.14 14.88
CA GLN A 105 -4.28 -1.25 14.72
C GLN A 105 -4.73 -0.64 13.39
N ASN A 106 -5.67 -1.29 12.73
CA ASN A 106 -6.30 -0.76 11.53
C ASN A 106 -7.27 0.34 11.91
N ILE A 107 -6.88 1.60 11.69
CA ILE A 107 -7.68 2.76 12.11
C ILE A 107 -8.95 2.97 11.29
N CYS A 108 -9.07 2.29 10.15
CA CYS A 108 -10.26 2.35 9.29
C CYS A 108 -11.19 1.15 9.46
N ASP A 109 -10.94 0.30 10.44
CA ASP A 109 -11.77 -0.88 10.69
C ASP A 109 -13.02 -0.50 11.46
N HIS A 110 -14.16 -0.68 10.84
CA HIS A 110 -15.47 -0.39 11.44
C HIS A 110 -16.30 -1.65 11.58
#